data_3bdd750a99892a221832d41f5e31c1e9
#
_entry.id   3bdd750a99892a221832d41f5e31c1e9
#
_cell.length_a   1.000
_cell.length_b   1.000
_cell.length_c   1.000
_cell.angle_alpha   90.00
_cell.angle_beta   90.00
_cell.angle_gamma   90.00
#
_symmetry.space_group_name_H-M   'P 1'
#
loop_
_entity.id
_entity.type
_entity.pdbx_description
1 polymer ?
#
loop_
_entity_poly.entity_id
_entity_poly.type
_entity_poly.pdbx_seq_one_letter_code
_entity_poly.pdbx_strand_id
1 'polypeptide(L)'
;HSTRKILSKFRLWEKLEPFLFGFDTLSISDSVTSAFTNLSTSDLDDDISSAENIGWVVKHSDLMNVFFQEIDNYENIFFMTPQRLLRKKILFDYQFFSTGANSLDKKFLDFVDIKKSYNQSCLTFKVSLRGHCEKRAYEIFRKEGPLALLPLEKNLYQVIWTSSTLKAIERLNSDKNFLMDNLSTILPDEFKLDQIIGEFNIFPVSLSLNLPVLNFKKLVFVGDAFHTFHPVGGQGLNTCWRDVNTIYDLFNKNTAI
;
A
#
# COMPACT_ATOMS: atom_id res chain seq x y z
N HIS A 1 -10.17 3.46 -8.62
CA HIS A 1 -10.79 4.67 -9.20
C HIS A 1 -10.98 5.80 -8.19
N SER A 2 -11.39 5.54 -6.93
CA SER A 2 -11.50 6.60 -5.91
C SER A 2 -10.18 7.34 -5.67
N THR A 3 -9.08 6.62 -5.56
CA THR A 3 -7.73 7.21 -5.44
C THR A 3 -7.34 8.02 -6.67
N ARG A 4 -7.66 7.56 -7.89
CA ARG A 4 -7.45 8.33 -9.13
C ARG A 4 -8.17 9.68 -9.06
N LYS A 5 -9.47 9.69 -8.68
CA LYS A 5 -10.25 10.92 -8.53
C LYS A 5 -9.60 11.89 -7.52
N ILE A 6 -9.09 11.38 -6.38
CA ILE A 6 -8.39 12.19 -5.37
C ILE A 6 -7.09 12.77 -5.94
N LEU A 7 -6.25 11.95 -6.57
CA LEU A 7 -4.98 12.39 -7.14
C LEU A 7 -5.19 13.41 -8.26
N SER A 8 -6.21 13.23 -9.13
CA SER A 8 -6.58 14.21 -10.16
C SER A 8 -7.05 15.52 -9.55
N LYS A 9 -7.84 15.49 -8.46
CA LYS A 9 -8.24 16.69 -7.71
C LYS A 9 -7.03 17.50 -7.23
N PHE A 10 -5.94 16.83 -6.86
CA PHE A 10 -4.68 17.46 -6.45
C PHE A 10 -3.68 17.67 -7.60
N ARG A 11 -4.06 17.41 -8.86
CA ARG A 11 -3.22 17.53 -10.06
C ARG A 11 -1.95 16.66 -9.99
N LEU A 12 -2.04 15.55 -9.30
CA LEU A 12 -0.93 14.60 -9.15
C LEU A 12 -1.06 13.40 -10.08
N TRP A 13 -2.27 13.12 -10.59
CA TRP A 13 -2.51 11.94 -11.43
C TRP A 13 -1.69 12.00 -12.71
N GLU A 14 -1.76 13.10 -13.45
CA GLU A 14 -1.09 13.30 -14.73
C GLU A 14 0.44 13.20 -14.59
N LYS A 15 0.97 13.56 -13.42
CA LYS A 15 2.40 13.47 -13.11
C LYS A 15 2.82 12.05 -12.76
N LEU A 16 1.93 11.26 -12.19
CA LEU A 16 2.17 9.86 -11.82
C LEU A 16 1.91 8.91 -12.97
N GLU A 17 1.00 9.25 -13.88
CA GLU A 17 0.52 8.36 -14.95
C GLU A 17 1.63 7.71 -15.78
N PRO A 18 2.74 8.38 -16.14
CA PRO A 18 3.85 7.78 -16.87
C PRO A 18 4.59 6.66 -16.12
N PHE A 19 4.42 6.58 -14.80
CA PHE A 19 5.07 5.61 -13.92
C PHE A 19 4.12 4.51 -13.43
N LEU A 20 2.85 4.58 -13.84
CA LEU A 20 1.83 3.63 -13.43
C LEU A 20 1.80 2.42 -14.37
N PHE A 21 1.73 1.23 -13.79
CA PHE A 21 1.37 0.05 -14.54
C PHE A 21 -0.10 -0.30 -14.26
N GLY A 22 -0.94 -0.15 -15.29
CA GLY A 22 -2.37 -0.45 -15.21
C GLY A 22 -2.64 -1.92 -15.41
N PHE A 23 -3.64 -2.46 -14.69
CA PHE A 23 -4.19 -3.79 -14.94
C PHE A 23 -5.71 -3.71 -15.08
N ASP A 24 -6.23 -4.52 -16.01
CA ASP A 24 -7.65 -4.53 -16.39
C ASP A 24 -8.43 -5.64 -15.72
N THR A 25 -7.72 -6.62 -15.14
CA THR A 25 -8.33 -7.79 -14.52
C THR A 25 -7.65 -8.11 -13.19
N LEU A 26 -8.46 -8.43 -12.17
CA LEU A 26 -8.03 -9.04 -10.92
C LEU A 26 -8.63 -10.45 -10.83
N SER A 27 -7.77 -11.46 -10.90
CA SER A 27 -8.15 -12.86 -10.71
C SER A 27 -8.07 -13.21 -9.22
N ILE A 28 -9.18 -13.65 -8.66
CA ILE A 28 -9.29 -14.07 -7.27
C ILE A 28 -9.57 -15.57 -7.24
N SER A 29 -8.75 -16.32 -6.54
CA SER A 29 -8.94 -17.76 -6.35
C SER A 29 -8.79 -18.16 -4.89
N ASP A 30 -9.47 -19.24 -4.49
CA ASP A 30 -9.36 -19.86 -3.18
C ASP A 30 -8.94 -21.33 -3.36
N SER A 31 -7.73 -21.64 -2.93
CA SER A 31 -7.16 -22.99 -3.04
C SER A 31 -7.81 -24.02 -2.11
N VAL A 32 -8.63 -23.60 -1.14
CA VAL A 32 -9.33 -24.50 -0.23
C VAL A 32 -10.66 -24.94 -0.81
N THR A 33 -11.41 -24.00 -1.37
CA THR A 33 -12.76 -24.23 -1.92
C THR A 33 -12.75 -24.44 -3.43
N SER A 34 -11.61 -24.21 -4.09
CA SER A 34 -11.49 -24.15 -5.56
C SER A 34 -12.38 -23.08 -6.20
N ALA A 35 -12.84 -22.12 -5.43
CA ALA A 35 -13.61 -21.00 -5.95
C ALA A 35 -12.69 -20.07 -6.75
N PHE A 36 -13.24 -19.54 -7.83
CA PHE A 36 -12.51 -18.64 -8.73
C PHE A 36 -13.47 -17.56 -9.26
N THR A 37 -12.97 -16.33 -9.35
CA THR A 37 -13.66 -15.22 -10.00
C THR A 37 -12.67 -14.23 -10.61
N ASN A 38 -13.08 -13.56 -11.67
CA ASN A 38 -12.37 -12.42 -12.24
C ASN A 38 -13.20 -11.17 -12.01
N LEU A 39 -12.54 -10.12 -11.56
CA LEU A 39 -13.05 -8.75 -11.60
C LEU A 39 -12.36 -8.03 -12.75
N SER A 40 -13.13 -7.42 -13.62
CA SER A 40 -12.63 -6.73 -14.82
C SER A 40 -13.25 -5.34 -14.95
N THR A 41 -12.85 -4.61 -15.97
CA THR A 41 -13.42 -3.28 -16.25
C THR A 41 -14.92 -3.32 -16.52
N SER A 42 -15.46 -4.44 -17.02
CA SER A 42 -16.90 -4.63 -17.21
C SER A 42 -17.73 -4.72 -15.92
N ASP A 43 -17.07 -4.97 -14.79
CA ASP A 43 -17.70 -5.06 -13.47
C ASP A 43 -17.71 -3.70 -12.72
N LEU A 44 -17.21 -2.65 -13.38
CA LEU A 44 -17.22 -1.30 -12.83
C LEU A 44 -18.59 -0.63 -13.08
N ASP A 45 -18.95 0.28 -12.18
CA ASP A 45 -20.17 1.09 -12.34
C ASP A 45 -20.17 1.85 -13.69
N ASP A 46 -21.34 2.13 -14.23
CA ASP A 46 -21.54 2.78 -15.54
C ASP A 46 -20.75 4.10 -15.70
N ASP A 47 -20.60 4.86 -14.63
CA ASP A 47 -19.79 6.11 -14.61
C ASP A 47 -18.29 5.87 -14.88
N ILE A 48 -17.82 4.63 -14.78
CA ILE A 48 -16.41 4.24 -14.87
C ILE A 48 -16.22 3.11 -15.91
N SER A 49 -17.29 2.63 -16.54
CA SER A 49 -17.27 1.50 -17.47
C SER A 49 -16.38 1.71 -18.71
N SER A 50 -16.06 2.97 -19.05
CA SER A 50 -15.09 3.32 -20.10
C SER A 50 -13.63 3.27 -19.66
N ALA A 51 -13.34 2.86 -18.41
CA ALA A 51 -11.98 2.79 -17.91
C ALA A 51 -11.24 1.59 -18.52
N GLU A 52 -10.01 1.80 -18.97
CA GLU A 52 -9.17 0.73 -19.53
C GLU A 52 -8.57 -0.19 -18.45
N ASN A 53 -8.54 0.25 -17.19
CA ASN A 53 -7.93 -0.47 -16.07
C ASN A 53 -8.82 -0.42 -14.83
N ILE A 54 -8.83 -1.50 -14.05
CA ILE A 54 -9.48 -1.54 -12.73
C ILE A 54 -8.57 -1.07 -11.60
N GLY A 55 -7.26 -1.11 -11.82
CA GLY A 55 -6.26 -0.71 -10.84
C GLY A 55 -4.91 -0.36 -11.48
N TRP A 56 -4.05 0.21 -10.66
CA TRP A 56 -2.70 0.60 -11.05
C TRP A 56 -1.71 0.26 -9.95
N VAL A 57 -0.51 -0.11 -10.38
CA VAL A 57 0.64 -0.32 -9.50
C VAL A 57 1.68 0.73 -9.83
N VAL A 58 2.35 1.25 -8.81
CA VAL A 58 3.43 2.22 -8.93
C VAL A 58 4.61 1.76 -8.07
N LYS A 59 5.83 1.95 -8.58
CA LYS A 59 7.03 1.73 -7.76
C LYS A 59 7.12 2.83 -6.71
N HIS A 60 7.43 2.46 -5.47
CA HIS A 60 7.55 3.42 -4.37
C HIS A 60 8.53 4.56 -4.66
N SER A 61 9.67 4.25 -5.30
CA SER A 61 10.66 5.25 -5.72
C SER A 61 10.07 6.32 -6.63
N ASP A 62 9.28 5.90 -7.62
CA ASP A 62 8.72 6.80 -8.62
C ASP A 62 7.62 7.69 -8.00
N LEU A 63 6.79 7.10 -7.15
CA LEU A 63 5.80 7.83 -6.36
C LEU A 63 6.46 8.92 -5.51
N MET A 64 7.51 8.58 -4.78
CA MET A 64 8.24 9.52 -3.92
C MET A 64 8.94 10.62 -4.73
N ASN A 65 9.55 10.27 -5.86
CA ASN A 65 10.20 11.24 -6.73
C ASN A 65 9.21 12.30 -7.26
N VAL A 66 8.03 11.87 -7.71
CA VAL A 66 6.98 12.81 -8.16
C VAL A 66 6.55 13.74 -7.02
N PHE A 67 6.39 13.22 -5.80
CA PHE A 67 5.99 14.05 -4.66
C PHE A 67 7.08 15.03 -4.23
N PHE A 68 8.34 14.62 -4.19
CA PHE A 68 9.44 15.52 -3.86
C PHE A 68 9.58 16.64 -4.90
N GLN A 69 9.49 16.31 -6.19
CA GLN A 69 9.50 17.32 -7.26
C GLN A 69 8.32 18.28 -7.14
N GLU A 70 7.15 17.80 -6.71
CA GLU A 70 6.00 18.67 -6.51
C GLU A 70 6.18 19.59 -5.30
N ILE A 71 6.71 19.07 -4.19
CA ILE A 71 6.95 19.86 -2.98
C ILE A 71 7.96 20.97 -3.22
N ASP A 72 8.97 20.75 -4.06
CA ASP A 72 10.00 21.75 -4.41
C ASP A 72 9.42 22.99 -5.12
N ASN A 73 8.20 22.89 -5.66
CA ASN A 73 7.51 24.03 -6.26
C ASN A 73 6.87 24.98 -5.22
N TYR A 74 6.92 24.65 -3.93
CA TYR A 74 6.29 25.43 -2.87
C TYR A 74 7.33 26.07 -1.95
N GLU A 75 7.50 27.38 -2.03
CA GLU A 75 8.46 28.15 -1.21
C GLU A 75 8.15 28.14 0.29
N ASN A 76 6.92 27.84 0.67
CA ASN A 76 6.45 27.82 2.06
C ASN A 76 6.55 26.46 2.73
N ILE A 77 7.13 25.44 2.06
CA ILE A 77 7.39 24.11 2.64
C ILE A 77 8.86 24.00 3.01
N PHE A 78 9.14 23.64 4.27
CA PHE A 78 10.50 23.53 4.78
C PHE A 78 10.75 22.16 5.39
N PHE A 79 11.79 21.49 4.96
CA PHE A 79 12.27 20.26 5.59
C PHE A 79 13.22 20.58 6.76
N MET A 80 13.00 19.93 7.89
CA MET A 80 13.85 20.04 9.07
C MET A 80 14.23 18.68 9.61
N THR A 81 15.45 18.56 10.13
CA THR A 81 15.85 17.37 10.88
C THR A 81 15.18 17.35 12.26
N PRO A 82 14.91 16.17 12.85
CA PRO A 82 14.35 16.05 14.20
C PRO A 82 15.15 16.83 15.24
N GLN A 83 16.49 16.82 15.16
CA GLN A 83 17.39 17.55 16.08
C GLN A 83 17.19 19.06 15.99
N ARG A 84 16.93 19.58 14.80
CA ARG A 84 16.65 21.02 14.59
C ARG A 84 15.29 21.40 15.10
N LEU A 85 14.31 20.52 14.93
CA LEU A 85 12.94 20.71 15.43
C LEU A 85 12.92 20.82 16.97
N LEU A 86 13.61 19.90 17.66
CA LEU A 86 13.69 19.88 19.13
C LEU A 86 14.38 21.12 19.73
N ARG A 87 15.28 21.76 18.98
CA ARG A 87 15.98 22.98 19.44
C ARG A 87 15.19 24.27 19.24
N LYS A 88 14.14 24.26 18.40
CA LYS A 88 13.32 25.43 18.10
C LYS A 88 11.95 25.25 18.75
N LYS A 89 11.53 26.24 19.53
CA LYS A 89 10.15 26.35 20.01
C LYS A 89 9.29 26.84 18.85
N ILE A 90 8.78 25.91 18.04
CA ILE A 90 7.94 26.23 16.89
C ILE A 90 6.50 26.30 17.36
N LEU A 91 5.84 27.42 17.10
CA LEU A 91 4.40 27.56 17.27
C LEU A 91 3.72 27.00 16.00
N PHE A 92 2.69 26.21 16.19
CA PHE A 92 1.90 25.61 15.10
C PHE A 92 0.40 25.68 15.44
N ASP A 93 -0.41 25.76 14.42
CA ASP A 93 -1.86 25.65 14.53
C ASP A 93 -2.30 24.21 14.53
N TYR A 94 -1.67 23.37 13.69
CA TYR A 94 -1.92 21.93 13.59
C TYR A 94 -0.61 21.16 13.44
N GLN A 95 -0.58 19.97 14.00
CA GLN A 95 0.51 19.01 13.85
C GLN A 95 -0.03 17.69 13.26
N PHE A 96 0.51 17.30 12.11
CA PHE A 96 0.14 16.07 11.43
C PHE A 96 1.18 14.98 11.71
N PHE A 97 0.69 13.83 12.16
CA PHE A 97 1.49 12.64 12.37
C PHE A 97 1.25 11.64 11.23
N SER A 98 2.23 11.52 10.34
CA SER A 98 2.24 10.59 9.21
C SER A 98 3.48 9.69 9.26
N THR A 99 3.94 9.35 10.45
CA THR A 99 5.22 8.68 10.74
C THR A 99 5.15 7.16 10.58
N GLY A 100 4.03 6.63 10.08
CA GLY A 100 3.83 5.20 9.88
C GLY A 100 3.49 4.43 11.17
N ALA A 101 3.40 3.10 11.06
CA ALA A 101 2.87 2.23 12.11
C ALA A 101 3.75 2.16 13.38
N ASN A 102 5.07 2.35 13.25
CA ASN A 102 6.04 2.11 14.31
C ASN A 102 6.75 3.38 14.81
N SER A 103 6.09 4.53 14.77
CA SER A 103 6.73 5.78 15.17
C SER A 103 7.05 5.82 16.66
N LEU A 104 8.25 6.27 16.98
CA LEU A 104 8.71 6.50 18.37
C LEU A 104 7.89 7.61 19.05
N ASP A 105 7.34 8.53 18.27
CA ASP A 105 6.59 9.69 18.77
C ASP A 105 5.27 9.32 19.45
N LYS A 106 4.73 8.14 19.12
CA LYS A 106 3.53 7.61 19.79
C LYS A 106 3.71 7.42 21.30
N LYS A 107 4.94 7.28 21.78
CA LYS A 107 5.24 7.10 23.21
C LYS A 107 5.04 8.37 24.04
N PHE A 108 5.01 9.52 23.39
CA PHE A 108 4.88 10.84 24.04
C PHE A 108 3.49 11.43 23.93
N LEU A 109 2.57 10.72 23.29
CA LEU A 109 1.21 11.19 23.04
C LEU A 109 0.21 10.28 23.75
N ASP A 110 -0.71 10.88 24.49
CA ASP A 110 -1.84 10.16 25.06
C ASP A 110 -2.84 9.84 23.94
N PHE A 111 -2.92 8.57 23.58
CA PHE A 111 -3.88 8.05 22.62
C PHE A 111 -4.35 6.66 23.01
N VAL A 112 -5.52 6.27 22.55
CA VAL A 112 -6.03 4.92 22.69
C VAL A 112 -5.51 4.10 21.51
N ASP A 113 -4.66 3.11 21.80
CA ASP A 113 -4.15 2.15 20.80
C ASP A 113 -4.99 0.87 20.85
N ILE A 114 -5.80 0.66 19.83
CA ILE A 114 -6.50 -0.59 19.61
C ILE A 114 -5.67 -1.39 18.61
N LYS A 115 -4.99 -2.42 19.11
CA LYS A 115 -4.10 -3.24 18.27
C LYS A 115 -4.48 -4.71 18.32
N LYS A 116 -4.57 -5.33 17.13
CA LYS A 116 -4.71 -6.77 16.95
C LYS A 116 -3.58 -7.28 16.07
N SER A 117 -2.73 -8.13 16.63
CA SER A 117 -1.76 -8.89 15.85
C SER A 117 -2.42 -10.11 15.23
N TYR A 118 -2.12 -10.39 13.97
CA TYR A 118 -2.56 -11.61 13.30
C TYR A 118 -1.55 -12.75 13.42
N ASN A 119 -0.38 -12.51 14.06
CA ASN A 119 0.76 -13.43 14.08
C ASN A 119 1.17 -13.90 12.65
N GLN A 120 0.95 -13.03 11.70
CA GLN A 120 1.30 -13.19 10.29
C GLN A 120 2.30 -12.12 9.87
N SER A 121 3.06 -12.45 8.82
CA SER A 121 3.95 -11.51 8.13
C SER A 121 3.85 -11.71 6.63
N CYS A 122 4.06 -10.62 5.89
CA CYS A 122 4.16 -10.64 4.44
C CYS A 122 5.62 -10.66 4.05
N LEU A 123 6.03 -11.69 3.33
CA LEU A 123 7.29 -11.72 2.59
C LEU A 123 7.05 -11.10 1.22
N THR A 124 7.84 -10.10 0.85
CA THR A 124 7.68 -9.40 -0.43
C THR A 124 8.99 -9.44 -1.23
N PHE A 125 8.87 -9.70 -2.52
CA PHE A 125 9.97 -9.74 -3.48
C PHE A 125 9.41 -9.63 -4.90
N LYS A 126 10.29 -9.51 -5.88
CA LYS A 126 9.89 -9.45 -7.29
C LYS A 126 10.24 -10.75 -7.99
N VAL A 127 9.45 -11.09 -9.00
CA VAL A 127 9.68 -12.27 -9.85
C VAL A 127 9.49 -11.92 -11.32
N SER A 128 10.27 -12.59 -12.17
CA SER A 128 10.01 -12.66 -13.60
C SER A 128 9.17 -13.90 -13.90
N LEU A 129 8.04 -13.69 -14.60
CA LEU A 129 7.07 -14.73 -14.96
C LEU A 129 6.83 -14.75 -16.47
N ARG A 130 6.62 -15.95 -17.03
CA ARG A 130 6.11 -16.17 -18.39
C ARG A 130 4.81 -16.97 -18.36
N GLY A 131 4.06 -16.97 -19.47
CA GLY A 131 2.81 -17.74 -19.60
C GLY A 131 1.61 -17.08 -18.93
N HIS A 132 1.75 -15.86 -18.42
CA HIS A 132 0.70 -15.11 -17.75
C HIS A 132 -0.05 -14.18 -18.73
N CYS A 133 -1.22 -13.71 -18.31
CA CYS A 133 -1.88 -12.59 -18.97
C CYS A 133 -1.23 -11.28 -18.54
N GLU A 134 -0.73 -10.51 -19.50
CA GLU A 134 -0.32 -9.12 -19.26
C GLU A 134 -1.49 -8.34 -18.66
N LYS A 135 -1.27 -7.30 -17.91
CA LYS A 135 -2.31 -6.47 -17.27
C LYS A 135 -3.27 -7.21 -16.32
N ARG A 136 -2.87 -8.34 -15.74
CA ARG A 136 -3.68 -9.07 -14.77
C ARG A 136 -2.97 -9.15 -13.42
N ALA A 137 -3.68 -8.76 -12.37
CA ALA A 137 -3.29 -9.01 -10.98
C ALA A 137 -3.94 -10.29 -10.47
N TYR A 138 -3.32 -10.93 -9.48
CA TYR A 138 -3.81 -12.18 -8.89
C TYR A 138 -3.84 -12.08 -7.37
N GLU A 139 -4.93 -12.57 -6.76
CA GLU A 139 -5.06 -12.75 -5.32
C GLU A 139 -5.46 -14.21 -5.07
N ILE A 140 -4.58 -14.99 -4.48
CA ILE A 140 -4.77 -16.42 -4.22
C ILE A 140 -4.95 -16.62 -2.71
N PHE A 141 -6.18 -16.89 -2.30
CA PHE A 141 -6.49 -17.24 -0.91
C PHE A 141 -6.07 -18.68 -0.63
N ARG A 142 -5.39 -18.88 0.50
CA ARG A 142 -4.88 -20.18 0.93
C ARG A 142 -5.05 -20.31 2.43
N LYS A 143 -5.10 -21.56 2.93
CA LYS A 143 -5.20 -21.83 4.37
C LYS A 143 -4.08 -21.17 5.19
N GLU A 144 -2.91 -21.02 4.59
CA GLU A 144 -1.74 -20.42 5.21
C GLU A 144 -1.79 -18.89 5.28
N GLY A 145 -2.48 -18.27 4.36
CA GLY A 145 -2.58 -16.84 4.13
C GLY A 145 -2.60 -16.49 2.63
N PRO A 146 -3.05 -15.32 2.26
CA PRO A 146 -3.14 -14.91 0.88
C PRO A 146 -1.76 -14.72 0.23
N LEU A 147 -1.73 -14.93 -1.09
CA LEU A 147 -0.61 -14.59 -1.97
C LEU A 147 -1.13 -13.68 -3.07
N ALA A 148 -0.55 -12.48 -3.19
CA ALA A 148 -0.85 -11.57 -4.28
C ALA A 148 0.31 -11.46 -5.26
N LEU A 149 -0.03 -11.35 -6.55
CA LEU A 149 0.87 -11.03 -7.65
C LEU A 149 0.39 -9.76 -8.32
N LEU A 150 1.17 -8.71 -8.24
CA LEU A 150 0.86 -7.41 -8.80
C LEU A 150 1.82 -7.10 -9.97
N PRO A 151 1.31 -6.83 -11.17
CA PRO A 151 2.16 -6.53 -12.32
C PRO A 151 2.86 -5.18 -12.13
N LEU A 152 4.18 -5.14 -12.32
CA LEU A 152 5.00 -3.93 -12.28
C LEU A 152 5.44 -3.49 -13.68
N GLU A 153 5.66 -4.45 -14.56
CA GLU A 153 6.07 -4.31 -15.95
C GLU A 153 5.67 -5.59 -16.68
N LYS A 154 5.88 -5.60 -18.01
CA LYS A 154 5.75 -6.85 -18.78
C LYS A 154 6.65 -7.93 -18.16
N ASN A 155 6.12 -9.07 -17.79
CA ASN A 155 6.84 -10.18 -17.18
C ASN A 155 7.42 -9.93 -15.76
N LEU A 156 7.26 -8.77 -15.16
CA LEU A 156 7.75 -8.47 -13.82
C LEU A 156 6.60 -8.28 -12.84
N TYR A 157 6.59 -9.07 -11.77
CA TYR A 157 5.55 -9.04 -10.75
C TYR A 157 6.12 -8.80 -9.36
N GLN A 158 5.39 -8.02 -8.56
CA GLN A 158 5.57 -7.96 -7.11
C GLN A 158 4.80 -9.12 -6.48
N VAL A 159 5.50 -9.93 -5.72
CA VAL A 159 4.91 -10.97 -4.86
C VAL A 159 4.68 -10.39 -3.48
N ILE A 160 3.49 -10.63 -2.91
CA ILE A 160 3.15 -10.37 -1.51
C ILE A 160 2.66 -11.69 -0.93
N TRP A 161 3.51 -12.37 -0.19
CA TRP A 161 3.27 -13.71 0.32
C TRP A 161 3.01 -13.71 1.82
N THR A 162 1.76 -13.74 2.20
CA THR A 162 1.35 -13.74 3.61
C THR A 162 1.36 -15.16 4.18
N SER A 163 1.90 -15.29 5.37
CA SER A 163 1.92 -16.55 6.13
C SER A 163 2.08 -16.26 7.64
N SER A 164 2.11 -17.32 8.48
CA SER A 164 2.54 -17.13 9.86
C SER A 164 3.94 -16.51 9.90
N THR A 165 4.22 -15.70 10.93
CA THR A 165 5.53 -15.01 11.04
C THR A 165 6.69 -15.99 11.02
N LEU A 166 6.56 -17.15 11.66
CA LEU A 166 7.59 -18.18 11.66
C LEU A 166 7.91 -18.67 10.24
N LYS A 167 6.88 -19.00 9.46
CA LYS A 167 7.07 -19.44 8.06
C LYS A 167 7.62 -18.34 7.16
N ALA A 168 7.22 -17.10 7.38
CA ALA A 168 7.76 -15.98 6.61
C ALA A 168 9.26 -15.77 6.87
N ILE A 169 9.71 -15.94 8.13
CA ILE A 169 11.13 -15.90 8.51
C ILE A 169 11.90 -17.11 7.94
N GLU A 170 11.31 -18.31 8.01
CA GLU A 170 11.90 -19.52 7.40
C GLU A 170 12.15 -19.31 5.91
N ARG A 171 11.15 -18.80 5.18
CA ARG A 171 11.26 -18.47 3.75
C ARG A 171 12.31 -17.40 3.48
N LEU A 172 12.36 -16.36 4.30
CA LEU A 172 13.36 -15.29 4.16
C LEU A 172 14.79 -15.84 4.22
N ASN A 173 15.03 -16.86 5.06
CA ASN A 173 16.33 -17.49 5.26
C ASN A 173 16.57 -18.72 4.34
N SER A 174 15.62 -19.08 3.50
CA SER A 174 15.73 -20.23 2.61
C SER A 174 16.53 -19.89 1.35
N ASP A 175 17.03 -20.94 0.69
CA ASP A 175 17.62 -20.82 -0.65
C ASP A 175 16.59 -20.33 -1.66
N LYS A 176 17.05 -19.55 -2.64
CA LYS A 176 16.16 -18.98 -3.68
C LYS A 176 15.50 -20.07 -4.54
N ASN A 177 16.18 -21.16 -4.82
CA ASN A 177 15.61 -22.25 -5.62
C ASN A 177 14.47 -22.94 -4.87
N PHE A 178 14.65 -23.18 -3.56
CA PHE A 178 13.59 -23.70 -2.70
C PHE A 178 12.36 -22.78 -2.66
N LEU A 179 12.57 -21.45 -2.63
CA LEU A 179 11.47 -20.49 -2.70
C LEU A 179 10.78 -20.50 -4.06
N MET A 180 11.55 -20.62 -5.15
CA MET A 180 11.00 -20.72 -6.50
C MET A 180 10.14 -21.97 -6.65
N ASP A 181 10.62 -23.12 -6.18
CA ASP A 181 9.88 -24.39 -6.23
C ASP A 181 8.58 -24.29 -5.44
N ASN A 182 8.63 -23.76 -4.20
CA ASN A 182 7.44 -23.55 -3.37
C ASN A 182 6.45 -22.57 -4.01
N LEU A 183 6.93 -21.48 -4.59
CA LEU A 183 6.07 -20.51 -5.25
C LEU A 183 5.40 -21.13 -6.48
N SER A 184 6.16 -21.88 -7.27
CA SER A 184 5.66 -22.56 -8.48
C SER A 184 4.51 -23.53 -8.19
N THR A 185 4.48 -24.16 -7.00
CA THR A 185 3.36 -25.03 -6.61
C THR A 185 2.06 -24.29 -6.28
N ILE A 186 2.13 -22.98 -6.11
CA ILE A 186 0.97 -22.13 -5.74
C ILE A 186 0.44 -21.41 -6.97
N LEU A 187 1.31 -21.10 -7.92
CA LEU A 187 0.94 -20.37 -9.13
C LEU A 187 0.09 -21.24 -10.05
N PRO A 188 -0.78 -20.63 -10.87
CA PRO A 188 -1.48 -21.33 -11.94
C PRO A 188 -0.50 -22.10 -12.86
N ASP A 189 -0.91 -23.26 -13.38
CA ASP A 189 -0.06 -24.18 -14.15
C ASP A 189 0.55 -23.55 -15.42
N GLU A 190 -0.14 -22.56 -15.98
CA GLU A 190 0.36 -21.83 -17.16
C GLU A 190 1.56 -20.94 -16.84
N PHE A 191 1.84 -20.63 -15.56
CA PHE A 191 2.93 -19.75 -15.17
C PHE A 191 4.26 -20.50 -15.11
N LYS A 192 5.26 -19.87 -15.69
CA LYS A 192 6.65 -20.29 -15.59
C LYS A 192 7.45 -19.23 -14.87
N LEU A 193 7.90 -19.57 -13.68
CA LEU A 193 8.74 -18.71 -12.85
C LEU A 193 10.18 -18.80 -13.36
N ASP A 194 10.72 -17.68 -13.85
CA ASP A 194 12.08 -17.64 -14.39
C ASP A 194 13.11 -17.34 -13.31
N GLN A 195 12.88 -16.31 -12.50
CA GLN A 195 13.81 -15.91 -11.45
C GLN A 195 13.17 -14.99 -10.41
N ILE A 196 13.75 -15.01 -9.22
CA ILE A 196 13.48 -14.01 -8.15
C ILE A 196 14.46 -12.85 -8.34
N ILE A 197 13.91 -11.62 -8.34
CA ILE A 197 14.64 -10.37 -8.62
C ILE A 197 14.69 -9.51 -7.37
N GLY A 198 15.87 -8.96 -7.06
CA GLY A 198 16.09 -8.01 -5.97
C GLY A 198 16.12 -8.66 -4.59
N GLU A 199 15.80 -7.85 -3.58
CA GLU A 199 15.87 -8.22 -2.17
C GLU A 199 14.51 -8.67 -1.63
N PHE A 200 14.57 -9.46 -0.56
CA PHE A 200 13.41 -9.83 0.22
C PHE A 200 13.16 -8.81 1.32
N ASN A 201 11.89 -8.47 1.52
CA ASN A 201 11.47 -7.68 2.65
C ASN A 201 10.36 -8.41 3.40
N ILE A 202 10.34 -8.27 4.72
CA ILE A 202 9.31 -8.86 5.58
C ILE A 202 8.62 -7.78 6.39
N PHE A 203 7.29 -7.81 6.39
CA PHE A 203 6.47 -6.85 7.12
C PHE A 203 5.47 -7.59 8.02
N PRO A 204 5.40 -7.25 9.32
CA PRO A 204 4.38 -7.82 10.20
C PRO A 204 2.99 -7.35 9.79
N VAL A 205 2.01 -8.24 9.92
CA VAL A 205 0.60 -7.94 9.64
C VAL A 205 -0.13 -7.66 10.95
N SER A 206 -0.67 -6.46 11.06
CA SER A 206 -1.47 -6.06 12.22
C SER A 206 -2.62 -5.16 11.80
N LEU A 207 -3.69 -5.19 12.58
CA LEU A 207 -4.71 -4.15 12.61
C LEU A 207 -4.36 -3.21 13.76
N SER A 208 -4.29 -1.92 13.50
CA SER A 208 -4.22 -0.93 14.58
C SER A 208 -5.11 0.27 14.27
N LEU A 209 -5.65 0.85 15.34
CA LEU A 209 -6.38 2.11 15.30
C LEU A 209 -5.89 2.97 16.46
N ASN A 210 -5.29 4.11 16.15
CA ASN A 210 -4.75 5.05 17.11
C ASN A 210 -5.70 6.26 17.20
N LEU A 211 -6.48 6.33 18.26
CA LEU A 211 -7.41 7.43 18.49
C LEU A 211 -6.76 8.46 19.40
N PRO A 212 -6.59 9.73 18.96
CA PRO A 212 -6.08 10.77 19.82
C PRO A 212 -7.04 11.02 20.99
N VAL A 213 -6.51 11.19 22.20
CA VAL A 213 -7.32 11.63 23.34
C VAL A 213 -7.76 13.07 23.11
N LEU A 214 -9.03 13.36 23.35
CA LEU A 214 -9.75 14.59 22.98
C LEU A 214 -9.14 15.91 23.48
N ASN A 215 -8.12 15.87 24.34
CA ASN A 215 -7.45 17.06 24.85
C ASN A 215 -6.43 17.69 23.88
N PHE A 216 -6.11 17.00 22.77
CA PHE A 216 -5.13 17.47 21.78
C PHE A 216 -5.83 17.99 20.52
N LYS A 217 -6.53 19.10 20.63
CA LYS A 217 -7.32 19.69 19.51
C LYS A 217 -6.51 20.06 18.26
N LYS A 218 -5.18 20.01 18.34
CA LYS A 218 -4.27 20.40 17.24
C LYS A 218 -3.52 19.23 16.60
N LEU A 219 -3.75 17.99 17.06
CA LEU A 219 -3.07 16.82 16.57
C LEU A 219 -3.94 16.02 15.59
N VAL A 220 -3.38 15.67 14.45
CA VAL A 220 -4.05 14.91 13.39
C VAL A 220 -3.17 13.70 13.03
N PHE A 221 -3.70 12.50 13.16
CA PHE A 221 -3.04 11.27 12.72
C PHE A 221 -3.49 10.92 11.31
N VAL A 222 -2.55 10.50 10.43
CA VAL A 222 -2.80 10.22 9.02
C VAL A 222 -2.14 8.92 8.60
N GLY A 223 -2.85 8.13 7.78
CA GLY A 223 -2.35 6.88 7.23
C GLY A 223 -2.00 5.86 8.32
N ASP A 224 -0.88 5.14 8.18
CA ASP A 224 -0.48 4.08 9.13
C ASP A 224 -0.17 4.59 10.53
N ALA A 225 0.00 5.89 10.73
CA ALA A 225 0.07 6.48 12.06
C ALA A 225 -1.31 6.51 12.74
N PHE A 226 -2.38 6.58 11.97
CA PHE A 226 -3.76 6.53 12.44
C PHE A 226 -4.30 5.10 12.47
N HIS A 227 -4.20 4.38 11.36
CA HIS A 227 -4.75 3.04 11.22
C HIS A 227 -3.90 2.15 10.30
N THR A 228 -3.77 0.89 10.66
CA THR A 228 -3.17 -0.13 9.79
C THR A 228 -4.17 -1.24 9.54
N PHE A 229 -4.14 -1.81 8.34
CA PHE A 229 -5.04 -2.89 7.93
C PHE A 229 -4.25 -4.10 7.44
N HIS A 230 -4.93 -5.23 7.33
CA HIS A 230 -4.38 -6.37 6.62
C HIS A 230 -4.11 -5.99 5.15
N PRO A 231 -2.98 -6.40 4.54
CA PRO A 231 -2.61 -6.01 3.17
C PRO A 231 -3.49 -6.59 2.07
N VAL A 232 -4.39 -7.51 2.38
CA VAL A 232 -5.38 -8.06 1.43
C VAL A 232 -6.12 -6.96 0.70
N GLY A 233 -6.16 -7.06 -0.62
CA GLY A 233 -6.81 -6.08 -1.49
C GLY A 233 -6.09 -4.73 -1.59
N GLY A 234 -4.87 -4.58 -1.06
CA GLY A 234 -4.03 -3.38 -1.26
C GLY A 234 -4.65 -2.06 -0.76
N GLN A 235 -5.45 -2.08 0.32
CA GLN A 235 -6.24 -0.91 0.75
C GLN A 235 -5.46 0.13 1.57
N GLY A 236 -4.26 -0.19 2.09
CA GLY A 236 -3.52 0.71 2.99
C GLY A 236 -3.29 2.10 2.39
N LEU A 237 -2.66 2.16 1.21
CA LEU A 237 -2.40 3.43 0.52
C LEU A 237 -3.70 4.14 0.08
N ASN A 238 -4.69 3.38 -0.38
CA ASN A 238 -5.99 3.94 -0.76
C ASN A 238 -6.70 4.63 0.41
N THR A 239 -6.60 4.07 1.60
CA THR A 239 -7.19 4.66 2.81
C THR A 239 -6.43 5.91 3.23
N CYS A 240 -5.11 5.91 3.13
CA CYS A 240 -4.29 7.10 3.37
C CYS A 240 -4.71 8.28 2.47
N TRP A 241 -4.98 8.05 1.18
CA TRP A 241 -5.49 9.09 0.28
C TRP A 241 -6.88 9.61 0.67
N ARG A 242 -7.74 8.75 1.19
CA ARG A 242 -9.05 9.16 1.72
C ARG A 242 -8.89 10.04 2.96
N ASP A 243 -7.94 9.73 3.87
CA ASP A 243 -7.62 10.59 5.00
C ASP A 243 -7.21 11.98 4.52
N VAL A 244 -6.26 12.06 3.59
CA VAL A 244 -5.77 13.33 3.02
C VAL A 244 -6.92 14.13 2.40
N ASN A 245 -7.79 13.49 1.62
CA ASN A 245 -8.93 14.17 1.02
C ASN A 245 -9.93 14.67 2.08
N THR A 246 -10.19 13.87 3.11
CA THR A 246 -11.08 14.26 4.22
C THR A 246 -10.53 15.47 4.97
N ILE A 247 -9.23 15.46 5.27
CA ILE A 247 -8.54 16.59 5.92
C ILE A 247 -8.66 17.85 5.06
N TYR A 248 -8.35 17.73 3.77
CA TYR A 248 -8.45 18.83 2.82
C TYR A 248 -9.86 19.43 2.79
N ASP A 249 -10.90 18.60 2.69
CA ASP A 249 -12.29 19.07 2.66
C ASP A 249 -12.73 19.73 3.96
N LEU A 250 -12.25 19.24 5.12
CA LEU A 250 -12.54 19.84 6.43
C LEU A 250 -11.89 21.23 6.57
N PHE A 251 -10.63 21.37 6.15
CA PHE A 251 -9.93 22.64 6.21
C PHE A 251 -10.58 23.68 5.28
N ASN A 252 -10.96 23.30 4.07
CA ASN A 252 -11.61 24.20 3.13
C ASN A 252 -13.02 24.64 3.58
N LYS A 253 -13.78 23.78 4.24
CA LYS A 253 -15.10 24.13 4.80
C LYS A 253 -14.98 25.11 5.97
N ASN A 254 -13.94 24.99 6.78
CA ASN A 254 -13.73 25.87 7.94
C ASN A 254 -13.11 27.23 7.58
N THR A 255 -12.52 27.36 6.38
CA THR A 255 -12.02 28.66 5.88
C THR A 255 -13.12 29.47 5.17
N ALA A 256 -14.32 28.91 5.01
CA ALA A 256 -15.49 29.58 4.41
C ALA A 256 -16.44 30.21 5.47
N ILE A 257 -16.00 30.36 6.74
CA ILE A 257 -16.63 31.11 7.83
C ILE A 257 -15.69 32.28 8.18
#